data_7e9d59a0f564f55b7a93b6cd23fdae33
#
_entry.id   7e9d59a0f564f55b7a93b6cd23fdae33
#
_cell.length_a   1.000
_cell.length_b   1.000
_cell.length_c   1.000
_cell.angle_alpha   90.00
_cell.angle_beta   90.00
_cell.angle_gamma   90.00
#
_symmetry.space_group_name_H-M   'P 1'
#
loop_
_entity.id
_entity.type
_entity.pdbx_description
1 polymer ?
#
loop_
_entity_poly.entity_id
_entity_poly.type
_entity_poly.pdbx_seq_one_letter_code
_entity_poly.pdbx_strand_id
1 'polypeptide(L)'
;MSHPTHPTAPVPLGHRTEAELLAGLPPVRAVPAGEVAAAISGGRRLVVLDDDPTGTQTVADVPVLTDWAVDDLRWALRQDSGAFFVLTNTRSLDAAGAAERNRQVVRALVEASRAEGVDFVLASRGDSTLRGHFPLETDVLADELAAAGAGGTDGVVVVPAYIEAGRLTVDSLHWMRTADGMLPVGESEFARDATFGYAHSRLPEWVEEKTAGRTLAVDVVRITLDDLRVHGPEHVAGLLGALRGGRTAVVDATCDDDLRVLALACALAESRGSRLLYRVGPSFVRARAGQAARAPLSAAELGAPAAPHGLIAVGSHVGLTTRQLDRLREAGGLAEFELDVRQLMDDERRAAHIAEVSEAAAGALAIQDVVVRTTRTVVTGADADASLAISRGVSAALVEAVRAITATRTPAFVIAKGGITSSDTATEALEIRRAWARGTLLPGIVSLWEPVAGPAAGIPYIVFAGNVGGDDALADAVRLLRSR
;
A
#
# COMPACT_ATOMS: atom_id res chain seq x y z
N MET A 1 -9.08 -24.96 -38.30
CA MET A 1 -9.23 -23.81 -37.41
C MET A 1 -9.56 -24.35 -36.00
N SER A 2 -8.53 -24.54 -35.17
CA SER A 2 -8.71 -25.07 -33.82
C SER A 2 -9.09 -23.90 -32.94
N HIS A 3 -10.25 -23.96 -32.28
CA HIS A 3 -10.66 -23.00 -31.28
C HIS A 3 -9.65 -23.03 -30.11
N PRO A 4 -9.19 -21.86 -29.59
CA PRO A 4 -8.42 -21.86 -28.38
C PRO A 4 -9.31 -22.42 -27.26
N THR A 5 -8.85 -23.49 -26.62
CA THR A 5 -9.47 -24.05 -25.44
C THR A 5 -9.32 -23.00 -24.32
N HIS A 6 -10.44 -22.37 -23.90
CA HIS A 6 -10.45 -21.57 -22.68
C HIS A 6 -9.95 -22.45 -21.52
N PRO A 7 -9.02 -21.98 -20.69
CA PRO A 7 -8.62 -22.74 -19.51
C PRO A 7 -9.87 -23.00 -18.67
N THR A 8 -10.09 -24.25 -18.31
CA THR A 8 -11.18 -24.64 -17.39
C THR A 8 -10.98 -23.91 -16.07
N ALA A 9 -12.04 -23.26 -15.57
CA ALA A 9 -12.00 -22.61 -14.27
C ALA A 9 -11.51 -23.59 -13.19
N PRO A 10 -10.65 -23.16 -12.26
CA PRO A 10 -10.12 -24.04 -11.21
C PRO A 10 -11.26 -24.58 -10.34
N VAL A 11 -11.12 -25.82 -9.90
CA VAL A 11 -12.07 -26.44 -8.96
C VAL A 11 -11.91 -25.75 -7.61
N PRO A 12 -13.00 -25.27 -6.98
CA PRO A 12 -12.93 -24.63 -5.66
C PRO A 12 -12.37 -25.57 -4.60
N LEU A 13 -11.44 -25.08 -3.80
CA LEU A 13 -10.83 -25.82 -2.69
C LEU A 13 -11.57 -25.58 -1.36
N GLY A 14 -12.33 -24.47 -1.28
CA GLY A 14 -13.08 -24.08 -0.11
C GLY A 14 -12.21 -23.65 1.10
N HIS A 15 -12.87 -23.41 2.22
CA HIS A 15 -12.20 -22.98 3.44
C HIS A 15 -11.42 -24.15 4.10
N ARG A 16 -10.29 -23.79 4.72
CA ARG A 16 -9.54 -24.64 5.65
C ARG A 16 -9.30 -23.90 6.96
N THR A 17 -9.11 -24.59 8.05
CA THR A 17 -8.57 -23.96 9.24
C THR A 17 -7.10 -23.60 9.03
N GLU A 18 -6.62 -22.57 9.69
CA GLU A 18 -5.19 -22.21 9.63
C GLU A 18 -4.31 -23.34 10.16
N ALA A 19 -4.76 -24.06 11.19
CA ALA A 19 -4.06 -25.22 11.73
C ALA A 19 -3.89 -26.35 10.71
N GLU A 20 -4.94 -26.65 9.92
CA GLU A 20 -4.85 -27.64 8.84
C GLU A 20 -3.90 -27.18 7.72
N LEU A 21 -3.93 -25.87 7.39
CA LEU A 21 -3.05 -25.32 6.35
C LEU A 21 -1.57 -25.39 6.76
N LEU A 22 -1.27 -25.19 8.04
CA LEU A 22 0.08 -25.16 8.57
C LEU A 22 0.58 -26.52 9.06
N ALA A 23 -0.29 -27.56 9.09
CA ALA A 23 0.06 -28.88 9.57
C ALA A 23 1.12 -29.54 8.68
N GLY A 24 2.13 -30.15 9.32
CA GLY A 24 3.18 -30.90 8.61
C GLY A 24 4.21 -30.05 7.89
N LEU A 25 4.13 -28.72 7.98
CA LEU A 25 5.16 -27.85 7.40
C LEU A 25 6.49 -27.98 8.20
N PRO A 26 7.63 -27.74 7.53
CA PRO A 26 8.93 -27.68 8.20
C PRO A 26 8.92 -26.67 9.36
N PRO A 27 9.70 -26.91 10.43
CA PRO A 27 9.83 -25.95 11.52
C PRO A 27 10.35 -24.61 11.04
N VAL A 28 9.82 -23.52 11.59
CA VAL A 28 10.23 -22.16 11.23
C VAL A 28 11.70 -21.97 11.55
N ARG A 29 12.45 -21.45 10.60
CA ARG A 29 13.84 -21.02 10.78
C ARG A 29 13.84 -19.59 11.32
N ALA A 30 14.12 -19.42 12.59
CA ALA A 30 14.19 -18.10 13.22
C ALA A 30 15.33 -17.26 12.63
N VAL A 31 15.01 -16.04 12.22
CA VAL A 31 15.96 -15.03 11.73
C VAL A 31 15.64 -13.70 12.40
N PRO A 32 16.55 -13.16 13.23
CA PRO A 32 16.38 -11.83 13.82
C PRO A 32 16.34 -10.73 12.75
N ALA A 33 15.46 -9.73 12.90
CA ALA A 33 15.39 -8.59 11.98
C ALA A 33 16.74 -7.84 11.89
N GLY A 34 17.51 -7.78 12.99
CA GLY A 34 18.83 -7.16 13.03
C GLY A 34 19.87 -7.87 12.14
N GLU A 35 19.71 -9.18 11.89
CA GLU A 35 20.57 -9.92 10.96
C GLU A 35 20.31 -9.47 9.52
N VAL A 36 19.05 -9.28 9.14
CA VAL A 36 18.68 -8.72 7.83
C VAL A 36 19.19 -7.29 7.72
N ALA A 37 18.99 -6.45 8.74
CA ALA A 37 19.45 -5.06 8.75
C ALA A 37 20.97 -4.98 8.53
N ALA A 38 21.74 -5.85 9.17
CA ALA A 38 23.19 -5.95 8.97
C ALA A 38 23.55 -6.39 7.54
N ALA A 39 22.83 -7.36 6.97
CA ALA A 39 23.11 -7.88 5.63
C ALA A 39 22.82 -6.86 4.52
N ILE A 40 21.86 -5.96 4.72
CA ILE A 40 21.50 -4.92 3.74
C ILE A 40 22.26 -3.60 3.95
N SER A 41 23.00 -3.46 5.04
CA SER A 41 23.76 -2.25 5.36
C SER A 41 24.84 -2.00 4.30
N GLY A 42 24.84 -0.79 3.75
CA GLY A 42 25.73 -0.43 2.63
C GLY A 42 25.39 -1.08 1.28
N GLY A 43 24.33 -1.88 1.21
CA GLY A 43 23.80 -2.46 -0.02
C GLY A 43 22.85 -1.54 -0.78
N ARG A 44 22.10 -2.12 -1.72
CA ARG A 44 21.10 -1.40 -2.51
C ARG A 44 19.92 -0.93 -1.66
N ARG A 45 19.51 0.32 -1.84
CA ARG A 45 18.32 0.88 -1.24
C ARG A 45 17.05 0.25 -1.85
N LEU A 46 16.12 -0.23 -1.03
CA LEU A 46 14.82 -0.69 -1.52
C LEU A 46 13.91 0.51 -1.81
N VAL A 47 13.55 0.70 -3.06
CA VAL A 47 12.59 1.74 -3.48
C VAL A 47 11.27 1.07 -3.79
N VAL A 48 10.25 1.41 -3.01
CA VAL A 48 8.92 0.80 -3.08
C VAL A 48 7.97 1.72 -3.82
N LEU A 49 7.59 1.34 -5.04
CA LEU A 49 6.52 2.01 -5.79
C LEU A 49 5.20 1.46 -5.28
N ASP A 50 4.44 2.31 -4.62
CA ASP A 50 3.24 1.94 -3.89
C ASP A 50 1.98 2.28 -4.70
N ASP A 51 1.23 1.27 -5.11
CA ASP A 51 0.04 1.44 -5.96
C ASP A 51 -1.19 1.99 -5.21
N ASP A 52 -1.10 2.08 -3.87
CA ASP A 52 -2.18 2.53 -2.98
C ASP A 52 -1.57 3.10 -1.68
N PRO A 53 -2.11 4.19 -1.09
CA PRO A 53 -1.51 4.87 0.06
C PRO A 53 -1.43 4.02 1.34
N THR A 54 -2.02 2.83 1.36
CA THR A 54 -2.06 1.95 2.53
C THR A 54 -0.83 1.05 2.68
N GLY A 55 0.16 1.13 1.79
CA GLY A 55 1.34 0.24 1.78
C GLY A 55 2.30 0.38 2.95
N THR A 56 2.25 1.50 3.64
CA THR A 56 3.15 1.78 4.78
C THR A 56 2.70 1.19 6.12
N GLN A 57 1.67 0.34 6.12
CA GLN A 57 1.05 -0.20 7.35
C GLN A 57 1.95 -1.16 8.15
N THR A 58 2.99 -1.72 7.54
CA THR A 58 3.86 -2.71 8.20
C THR A 58 5.22 -2.16 8.60
N VAL A 59 5.54 -0.94 8.21
CA VAL A 59 6.85 -0.31 8.42
C VAL A 59 6.77 0.86 9.40
N ALA A 60 7.93 1.22 9.97
CA ALA A 60 8.06 2.39 10.82
C ALA A 60 9.34 3.16 10.48
N ASP A 61 9.32 4.48 10.68
CA ASP A 61 10.45 5.38 10.45
C ASP A 61 11.08 5.21 9.04
N VAL A 62 10.20 5.20 8.03
CA VAL A 62 10.59 5.05 6.61
C VAL A 62 10.12 6.28 5.83
N PRO A 63 10.97 6.86 4.96
CA PRO A 63 10.56 7.97 4.11
C PRO A 63 9.43 7.58 3.16
N VAL A 64 8.50 8.51 2.97
CA VAL A 64 7.40 8.41 2.00
C VAL A 64 7.41 9.64 1.13
N LEU A 65 7.36 9.44 -0.17
CA LEU A 65 7.20 10.46 -1.19
C LEU A 65 5.83 10.30 -1.86
N THR A 66 5.16 11.40 -2.11
CA THR A 66 3.93 11.44 -2.91
C THR A 66 4.15 12.11 -4.28
N ASP A 67 5.36 12.58 -4.48
CA ASP A 67 5.88 13.13 -5.73
C ASP A 67 7.26 12.51 -6.01
N TRP A 68 7.68 12.52 -7.27
CA TRP A 68 8.94 11.92 -7.71
C TRP A 68 9.85 12.90 -8.45
N ALA A 69 9.77 14.19 -8.09
CA ALA A 69 10.78 15.13 -8.54
C ALA A 69 12.17 14.67 -8.06
N VAL A 70 13.18 14.90 -8.88
CA VAL A 70 14.56 14.45 -8.61
C VAL A 70 15.04 14.86 -7.22
N ASP A 71 14.75 16.07 -6.77
CA ASP A 71 15.15 16.55 -5.45
C ASP A 71 14.43 15.86 -4.29
N ASP A 72 13.19 15.38 -4.49
CA ASP A 72 12.46 14.61 -3.48
C ASP A 72 13.05 13.20 -3.36
N LEU A 73 13.36 12.57 -4.50
CA LEU A 73 14.02 11.29 -4.54
C LEU A 73 15.44 11.35 -3.95
N ARG A 74 16.20 12.40 -4.24
CA ARG A 74 17.51 12.65 -3.63
C ARG A 74 17.39 12.80 -2.11
N TRP A 75 16.39 13.54 -1.63
CA TRP A 75 16.13 13.64 -0.20
C TRP A 75 15.92 12.26 0.42
N ALA A 76 15.08 11.41 -0.16
CA ALA A 76 14.80 10.06 0.35
C ALA A 76 16.05 9.16 0.32
N LEU A 77 16.86 9.22 -0.75
CA LEU A 77 18.10 8.45 -0.88
C LEU A 77 19.15 8.81 0.17
N ARG A 78 19.17 10.07 0.66
CA ARG A 78 20.09 10.54 1.70
C ARG A 78 19.69 10.11 3.11
N GLN A 79 18.46 9.61 3.31
CA GLN A 79 18.02 9.22 4.64
C GLN A 79 18.69 7.91 5.06
N ASP A 80 18.96 7.76 6.35
CA ASP A 80 19.45 6.50 6.94
C ASP A 80 18.27 5.54 7.15
N SER A 81 17.83 4.92 6.05
CA SER A 81 16.73 3.95 6.04
C SER A 81 16.98 2.91 4.95
N GLY A 82 16.76 1.63 5.23
CA GLY A 82 16.92 0.53 4.27
C GLY A 82 15.96 0.59 3.09
N ALA A 83 14.87 1.34 3.22
CA ALA A 83 13.85 1.48 2.19
C ALA A 83 13.22 2.88 2.20
N PHE A 84 12.56 3.26 1.11
CA PHE A 84 11.60 4.35 1.09
C PHE A 84 10.46 4.06 0.10
N PHE A 85 9.33 4.73 0.30
CA PHE A 85 8.13 4.59 -0.53
C PHE A 85 7.98 5.78 -1.48
N VAL A 86 7.50 5.47 -2.69
CA VAL A 86 6.99 6.45 -3.65
C VAL A 86 5.53 6.07 -3.91
N LEU A 87 4.59 6.89 -3.44
CA LEU A 87 3.17 6.67 -3.68
C LEU A 87 2.84 6.97 -5.15
N THR A 88 2.72 5.93 -5.94
CA THR A 88 2.33 6.04 -7.35
C THR A 88 0.82 6.07 -7.53
N ASN A 89 0.06 5.49 -6.60
CA ASN A 89 -1.40 5.38 -6.64
C ASN A 89 -1.94 4.83 -7.97
N THR A 90 -1.18 3.94 -8.60
CA THR A 90 -1.46 3.42 -9.95
C THR A 90 -2.68 2.53 -10.02
N ARG A 91 -3.11 1.94 -8.88
CA ARG A 91 -4.34 1.13 -8.84
C ARG A 91 -5.60 1.92 -9.19
N SER A 92 -5.57 3.25 -9.01
CA SER A 92 -6.68 4.14 -9.38
C SER A 92 -6.66 4.59 -10.84
N LEU A 93 -5.63 4.21 -11.60
CA LEU A 93 -5.41 4.62 -12.99
C LEU A 93 -5.76 3.50 -13.98
N ASP A 94 -5.93 3.89 -15.24
CA ASP A 94 -5.90 2.93 -16.34
C ASP A 94 -4.47 2.43 -16.60
N ALA A 95 -4.36 1.42 -17.46
CA ALA A 95 -3.08 0.79 -17.78
C ALA A 95 -2.06 1.78 -18.38
N ALA A 96 -2.50 2.71 -19.22
CA ALA A 96 -1.61 3.69 -19.87
C ALA A 96 -1.08 4.70 -18.84
N GLY A 97 -1.95 5.21 -17.97
CA GLY A 97 -1.58 6.12 -16.89
C GLY A 97 -0.66 5.47 -15.86
N ALA A 98 -0.94 4.20 -15.49
CA ALA A 98 -0.08 3.43 -14.61
C ALA A 98 1.32 3.22 -15.20
N ALA A 99 1.40 2.84 -16.47
CA ALA A 99 2.67 2.67 -17.19
C ALA A 99 3.47 3.98 -17.24
N GLU A 100 2.83 5.09 -17.62
CA GLU A 100 3.52 6.38 -17.74
C GLU A 100 4.05 6.87 -16.39
N ARG A 101 3.26 6.72 -15.33
CA ARG A 101 3.68 7.10 -13.97
C ARG A 101 4.90 6.31 -13.50
N ASN A 102 4.91 5.01 -13.71
CA ASN A 102 6.06 4.15 -13.39
C ASN A 102 7.31 4.56 -14.19
N ARG A 103 7.18 4.91 -15.50
CA ARG A 103 8.29 5.42 -16.31
C ARG A 103 8.88 6.69 -15.74
N GLN A 104 8.03 7.65 -15.38
CA GLN A 104 8.47 8.93 -14.83
C GLN A 104 9.26 8.72 -13.53
N VAL A 105 8.73 7.87 -12.62
CA VAL A 105 9.42 7.55 -11.35
C VAL A 105 10.80 6.94 -11.61
N VAL A 106 10.90 5.95 -12.49
CA VAL A 106 12.20 5.28 -12.73
C VAL A 106 13.21 6.23 -13.35
N ARG A 107 12.81 7.05 -14.32
CA ARG A 107 13.71 8.03 -14.96
C ARG A 107 14.26 9.03 -13.93
N ALA A 108 13.39 9.61 -13.12
CA ALA A 108 13.80 10.53 -12.08
C ALA A 108 14.65 9.86 -10.99
N LEU A 109 14.33 8.61 -10.64
CA LEU A 109 15.08 7.85 -9.65
C LEU A 109 16.49 7.50 -10.12
N VAL A 110 16.67 7.12 -11.38
CA VAL A 110 17.98 6.86 -11.97
C VAL A 110 18.85 8.13 -11.95
N GLU A 111 18.27 9.29 -12.26
CA GLU A 111 18.98 10.56 -12.16
C GLU A 111 19.38 10.86 -10.71
N ALA A 112 18.43 10.74 -9.77
CA ALA A 112 18.68 10.98 -8.35
C ALA A 112 19.73 10.02 -7.77
N SER A 113 19.65 8.73 -8.11
CA SER A 113 20.61 7.69 -7.70
C SER A 113 22.04 8.00 -8.17
N ARG A 114 22.21 8.40 -9.42
CA ARG A 114 23.51 8.82 -9.96
C ARG A 114 24.07 10.04 -9.25
N ALA A 115 23.21 11.01 -8.95
CA ALA A 115 23.63 12.25 -8.27
C ALA A 115 24.08 12.00 -6.82
N GLU A 116 23.44 11.04 -6.14
CA GLU A 116 23.77 10.70 -4.75
C GLU A 116 24.79 9.56 -4.61
N GLY A 117 25.10 8.83 -5.70
CA GLY A 117 25.97 7.65 -5.64
C GLY A 117 25.38 6.50 -4.84
N VAL A 118 24.06 6.37 -4.79
CA VAL A 118 23.35 5.34 -4.03
C VAL A 118 22.66 4.37 -4.97
N ASP A 119 23.05 3.11 -4.94
CA ASP A 119 22.42 2.04 -5.71
C ASP A 119 21.05 1.67 -5.11
N PHE A 120 20.14 1.22 -5.96
CA PHE A 120 18.81 0.84 -5.55
C PHE A 120 18.31 -0.45 -6.18
N VAL A 121 17.25 -1.00 -5.62
CA VAL A 121 16.44 -2.08 -6.18
C VAL A 121 14.96 -1.70 -6.06
N LEU A 122 14.14 -2.08 -7.05
CA LEU A 122 12.74 -1.69 -7.14
C LEU A 122 11.81 -2.78 -6.61
N ALA A 123 10.79 -2.35 -5.88
CA ALA A 123 9.63 -3.15 -5.54
C ALA A 123 8.35 -2.47 -6.04
N SER A 124 7.62 -3.13 -6.93
CA SER A 124 6.23 -2.79 -7.22
C SER A 124 5.38 -3.38 -6.10
N ARG A 125 4.94 -2.54 -5.16
CA ARG A 125 4.07 -2.97 -4.07
C ARG A 125 2.62 -2.93 -4.54
N GLY A 126 1.99 -4.08 -4.59
CA GLY A 126 0.59 -4.24 -4.98
C GLY A 126 -0.28 -4.77 -3.85
N ASP A 127 -1.55 -4.97 -4.21
CA ASP A 127 -2.52 -5.55 -3.30
C ASP A 127 -2.16 -7.00 -2.92
N SER A 128 -2.19 -7.29 -1.62
CA SER A 128 -1.95 -8.65 -1.10
C SER A 128 -3.03 -9.67 -1.49
N THR A 129 -4.12 -9.24 -2.11
CA THR A 129 -5.13 -10.11 -2.75
C THR A 129 -4.97 -10.17 -4.26
N LEU A 130 -3.75 -9.94 -4.79
CA LEU A 130 -3.30 -10.10 -6.17
C LEU A 130 -3.90 -9.11 -7.19
N ARG A 131 -4.66 -8.09 -6.78
CA ARG A 131 -5.16 -7.03 -7.68
C ARG A 131 -4.07 -6.03 -8.02
N GLY A 132 -4.26 -5.32 -9.13
CA GLY A 132 -3.34 -4.29 -9.61
C GLY A 132 -2.75 -4.63 -10.98
N HIS A 133 -1.91 -3.75 -11.49
CA HIS A 133 -1.38 -3.79 -12.84
C HIS A 133 -0.18 -4.74 -13.00
N PHE A 134 -0.33 -6.02 -12.61
CA PHE A 134 0.66 -7.05 -12.93
C PHE A 134 0.27 -7.74 -14.26
N PRO A 135 1.19 -7.99 -15.20
CA PRO A 135 2.63 -7.75 -15.15
C PRO A 135 3.06 -6.34 -15.62
N LEU A 136 2.14 -5.49 -16.05
CA LEU A 136 2.42 -4.19 -16.66
C LEU A 136 3.46 -3.38 -15.88
N GLU A 137 3.28 -3.24 -14.56
CA GLU A 137 4.20 -2.45 -13.73
C GLU A 137 5.61 -3.05 -13.73
N THR A 138 5.72 -4.35 -13.51
CA THR A 138 7.04 -5.02 -13.49
C THR A 138 7.72 -4.98 -14.86
N ASP A 139 6.96 -5.09 -15.94
CA ASP A 139 7.49 -5.00 -17.30
C ASP A 139 8.04 -3.58 -17.56
N VAL A 140 7.25 -2.54 -17.26
CA VAL A 140 7.66 -1.14 -17.44
C VAL A 140 8.89 -0.81 -16.61
N LEU A 141 8.94 -1.25 -15.36
CA LEU A 141 10.10 -1.04 -14.48
C LEU A 141 11.36 -1.70 -15.05
N ALA A 142 11.24 -2.93 -15.54
CA ALA A 142 12.36 -3.65 -16.16
C ALA A 142 12.87 -2.97 -17.45
N ASP A 143 11.93 -2.54 -18.31
CA ASP A 143 12.25 -1.86 -19.56
C ASP A 143 12.95 -0.51 -19.34
N GLU A 144 12.45 0.30 -18.39
CA GLU A 144 13.03 1.61 -18.09
C GLU A 144 14.43 1.48 -17.42
N LEU A 145 14.63 0.49 -16.55
CA LEU A 145 15.95 0.20 -15.98
C LEU A 145 16.95 -0.21 -17.09
N ALA A 146 16.53 -1.04 -18.02
CA ALA A 146 17.36 -1.44 -19.16
C ALA A 146 17.69 -0.23 -20.06
N ALA A 147 16.69 0.59 -20.40
CA ALA A 147 16.85 1.79 -21.21
C ALA A 147 17.78 2.83 -20.54
N ALA A 148 17.77 2.93 -19.23
CA ALA A 148 18.63 3.81 -18.45
C ALA A 148 20.09 3.29 -18.33
N GLY A 149 20.41 2.12 -18.89
CA GLY A 149 21.73 1.49 -18.81
C GLY A 149 22.04 0.85 -17.47
N ALA A 150 21.04 0.65 -16.62
CA ALA A 150 21.18 -0.08 -15.34
C ALA A 150 21.28 -1.60 -15.54
N GLY A 151 21.23 -2.07 -16.80
CA GLY A 151 21.23 -3.47 -17.19
C GLY A 151 19.82 -4.08 -17.13
N GLY A 152 19.66 -5.25 -17.78
CA GLY A 152 18.37 -5.96 -17.79
C GLY A 152 18.05 -6.61 -16.44
N THR A 153 16.78 -6.86 -16.17
CA THR A 153 16.30 -7.58 -14.98
C THR A 153 16.55 -9.08 -15.16
N ASP A 154 17.21 -9.71 -14.19
CA ASP A 154 17.47 -11.15 -14.20
C ASP A 154 16.22 -11.94 -13.80
N GLY A 155 15.45 -11.45 -12.83
CA GLY A 155 14.22 -12.09 -12.37
C GLY A 155 13.26 -11.16 -11.66
N VAL A 156 11.97 -11.55 -11.71
CA VAL A 156 10.87 -10.93 -10.96
C VAL A 156 10.46 -11.85 -9.82
N VAL A 157 10.54 -11.39 -8.58
CA VAL A 157 10.20 -12.15 -7.38
C VAL A 157 8.83 -11.72 -6.86
N VAL A 158 7.86 -12.65 -6.88
CA VAL A 158 6.47 -12.39 -6.48
C VAL A 158 6.23 -12.91 -5.06
N VAL A 159 5.93 -12.00 -4.14
CA VAL A 159 5.73 -12.28 -2.70
C VAL A 159 4.52 -11.51 -2.18
N PRO A 160 3.29 -11.95 -2.41
CA PRO A 160 2.08 -11.20 -2.06
C PRO A 160 1.73 -11.23 -0.57
N ALA A 161 2.63 -11.73 0.27
CA ALA A 161 2.39 -11.94 1.69
C ALA A 161 2.02 -10.65 2.45
N TYR A 162 0.97 -10.74 3.27
CA TYR A 162 0.59 -9.77 4.29
C TYR A 162 0.19 -10.53 5.54
N ILE A 163 1.18 -10.88 6.34
CA ILE A 163 1.06 -11.82 7.46
C ILE A 163 0.05 -11.31 8.49
N GLU A 164 0.10 -10.02 8.84
CA GLU A 164 -0.78 -9.39 9.83
C GLU A 164 -2.25 -9.46 9.41
N ALA A 165 -2.51 -9.39 8.13
CA ALA A 165 -3.86 -9.49 7.57
C ALA A 165 -4.23 -10.93 7.16
N GLY A 166 -3.39 -11.93 7.52
CA GLY A 166 -3.65 -13.35 7.23
C GLY A 166 -3.58 -13.69 5.74
N ARG A 167 -2.69 -13.03 4.96
CA ARG A 167 -2.41 -13.41 3.56
C ARG A 167 -1.12 -14.20 3.53
N LEU A 168 -1.27 -15.52 3.29
CA LEU A 168 -0.21 -16.52 3.39
C LEU A 168 -0.08 -17.26 2.07
N THR A 169 1.11 -17.78 1.77
CA THR A 169 1.34 -18.66 0.62
C THR A 169 1.95 -19.98 1.10
N VAL A 170 1.31 -21.08 0.77
CA VAL A 170 1.76 -22.44 1.09
C VAL A 170 1.67 -23.29 -0.17
N ASP A 171 2.74 -23.97 -0.53
CA ASP A 171 2.87 -24.77 -1.77
C ASP A 171 2.45 -23.98 -3.01
N SER A 172 2.87 -22.73 -3.07
CA SER A 172 2.55 -21.74 -4.11
C SER A 172 1.06 -21.38 -4.21
N LEU A 173 0.21 -21.83 -3.31
CA LEU A 173 -1.20 -21.46 -3.22
C LEU A 173 -1.36 -20.30 -2.24
N HIS A 174 -1.94 -19.20 -2.72
CA HIS A 174 -2.13 -17.99 -1.91
C HIS A 174 -3.50 -18.00 -1.23
N TRP A 175 -3.48 -17.77 0.08
CA TRP A 175 -4.62 -17.84 0.99
C TRP A 175 -4.89 -16.52 1.67
N MET A 176 -6.14 -16.30 2.02
CA MET A 176 -6.54 -15.19 2.88
C MET A 176 -7.38 -15.68 4.06
N ARG A 177 -7.17 -15.07 5.23
CA ARG A 177 -8.00 -15.30 6.42
C ARG A 177 -9.35 -14.61 6.27
N THR A 178 -10.41 -15.33 6.57
CA THR A 178 -11.79 -14.84 6.65
C THR A 178 -12.38 -15.20 8.02
N ALA A 179 -13.63 -14.82 8.27
CA ALA A 179 -14.34 -15.26 9.49
C ALA A 179 -14.52 -16.79 9.56
N ASP A 180 -14.60 -17.44 8.39
CA ASP A 180 -14.88 -18.89 8.28
C ASP A 180 -13.59 -19.73 8.13
N GLY A 181 -12.41 -19.11 8.18
CA GLY A 181 -11.11 -19.76 8.05
C GLY A 181 -10.26 -19.20 6.93
N MET A 182 -9.33 -20.01 6.42
CA MET A 182 -8.44 -19.65 5.31
C MET A 182 -9.11 -20.02 3.99
N LEU A 183 -9.27 -19.03 3.12
CA LEU A 183 -9.87 -19.17 1.79
C LEU A 183 -8.81 -18.97 0.70
N PRO A 184 -8.75 -19.79 -0.36
CA PRO A 184 -7.93 -19.49 -1.52
C PRO A 184 -8.32 -18.15 -2.13
N VAL A 185 -7.35 -17.28 -2.42
CA VAL A 185 -7.63 -15.88 -2.77
C VAL A 185 -8.45 -15.74 -4.07
N GLY A 186 -8.31 -16.67 -5.01
CA GLY A 186 -9.12 -16.71 -6.24
C GLY A 186 -10.60 -17.04 -6.03
N GLU A 187 -10.98 -17.54 -4.85
CA GLU A 187 -12.36 -17.79 -4.49
C GLU A 187 -13.02 -16.61 -3.77
N SER A 188 -12.24 -15.58 -3.45
CA SER A 188 -12.68 -14.39 -2.72
C SER A 188 -13.46 -13.41 -3.60
N GLU A 189 -14.11 -12.44 -2.95
CA GLU A 189 -14.72 -11.30 -3.64
C GLU A 189 -13.68 -10.46 -4.41
N PHE A 190 -12.44 -10.40 -3.94
CA PHE A 190 -11.37 -9.63 -4.57
C PHE A 190 -10.96 -10.19 -5.94
N ALA A 191 -11.06 -11.51 -6.14
CA ALA A 191 -10.79 -12.14 -7.42
C ALA A 191 -11.86 -11.81 -8.49
N ARG A 192 -13.04 -11.34 -8.05
CA ARG A 192 -14.14 -10.92 -8.93
C ARG A 192 -14.14 -9.42 -9.23
N ASP A 193 -13.03 -8.73 -8.93
CA ASP A 193 -12.85 -7.32 -9.25
C ASP A 193 -13.05 -7.08 -10.74
N ALA A 194 -13.83 -6.05 -11.12
CA ALA A 194 -14.17 -5.78 -12.51
C ALA A 194 -12.97 -5.39 -13.38
N THR A 195 -11.92 -4.81 -12.78
CA THR A 195 -10.72 -4.33 -13.47
C THR A 195 -9.56 -5.32 -13.37
N PHE A 196 -9.32 -5.85 -12.16
CA PHE A 196 -8.14 -6.65 -11.82
C PHE A 196 -8.45 -8.10 -11.52
N GLY A 197 -9.64 -8.58 -11.87
CA GLY A 197 -10.09 -9.93 -11.60
C GLY A 197 -9.13 -11.01 -12.13
N TYR A 198 -9.22 -12.20 -11.53
CA TYR A 198 -8.41 -13.37 -11.86
C TYR A 198 -9.10 -14.63 -11.34
N ALA A 199 -8.67 -15.81 -11.85
CA ALA A 199 -9.28 -17.10 -11.49
C ALA A 199 -8.39 -17.95 -10.57
N HIS A 200 -7.06 -17.82 -10.65
CA HIS A 200 -6.14 -18.76 -10.04
C HIS A 200 -5.57 -18.25 -8.70
N SER A 201 -5.67 -19.09 -7.65
CA SER A 201 -5.03 -18.84 -6.35
C SER A 201 -3.59 -19.38 -6.30
N ARG A 202 -3.25 -20.36 -7.17
CA ARG A 202 -1.88 -20.87 -7.27
C ARG A 202 -1.05 -19.88 -8.07
N LEU A 203 0.03 -19.38 -7.48
CA LEU A 203 0.79 -18.26 -8.04
C LEU A 203 1.41 -18.54 -9.42
N PRO A 204 1.96 -19.72 -9.73
CA PRO A 204 2.43 -19.99 -11.09
C PRO A 204 1.33 -19.86 -12.15
N GLU A 205 0.15 -20.41 -11.91
CA GLU A 205 -1.01 -20.33 -12.82
C GLU A 205 -1.58 -18.91 -12.86
N TRP A 206 -1.55 -18.17 -11.75
CA TRP A 206 -1.89 -16.75 -11.73
C TRP A 206 -0.93 -15.92 -12.59
N VAL A 207 0.37 -16.21 -12.54
CA VAL A 207 1.38 -15.55 -13.40
C VAL A 207 1.08 -15.86 -14.88
N GLU A 208 0.79 -17.11 -15.22
CA GLU A 208 0.42 -17.48 -16.60
C GLU A 208 -0.84 -16.74 -17.06
N GLU A 209 -1.88 -16.73 -16.22
CA GLU A 209 -3.14 -16.02 -16.50
C GLU A 209 -2.89 -14.53 -16.73
N LYS A 210 -2.20 -13.85 -15.81
CA LYS A 210 -1.99 -12.40 -15.87
C LYS A 210 -1.01 -11.98 -16.97
N THR A 211 -0.11 -12.85 -17.37
CA THR A 211 0.79 -12.63 -18.53
C THR A 211 0.18 -13.08 -19.86
N ALA A 212 -1.09 -13.51 -19.86
CA ALA A 212 -1.78 -14.05 -21.03
C ALA A 212 -0.97 -15.19 -21.72
N GLY A 213 -0.35 -16.08 -20.93
CA GLY A 213 0.44 -17.21 -21.42
C GLY A 213 1.86 -16.85 -21.88
N ARG A 214 2.31 -15.61 -21.77
CA ARG A 214 3.70 -15.21 -22.08
C ARG A 214 4.70 -15.93 -21.17
N THR A 215 4.35 -16.11 -19.89
CA THR A 215 5.08 -16.93 -18.92
C THR A 215 4.21 -18.12 -18.56
N LEU A 216 4.62 -19.33 -18.91
CA LEU A 216 3.88 -20.54 -18.57
C LEU A 216 4.09 -20.89 -17.08
N ALA A 217 3.09 -21.46 -16.43
CA ALA A 217 3.16 -21.85 -15.02
C ALA A 217 4.33 -22.80 -14.74
N VAL A 218 4.65 -23.70 -15.68
CA VAL A 218 5.77 -24.65 -15.58
C VAL A 218 7.15 -23.96 -15.61
N ASP A 219 7.23 -22.76 -16.17
CA ASP A 219 8.47 -21.98 -16.25
C ASP A 219 8.68 -21.07 -15.04
N VAL A 220 7.68 -20.92 -14.18
CA VAL A 220 7.77 -20.13 -12.95
C VAL A 220 8.57 -20.90 -11.90
N VAL A 221 9.61 -20.28 -11.36
CA VAL A 221 10.41 -20.86 -10.28
C VAL A 221 9.59 -20.79 -8.98
N ARG A 222 9.51 -21.90 -8.26
CA ARG A 222 8.84 -21.98 -6.97
C ARG A 222 9.91 -21.99 -5.87
N ILE A 223 9.79 -21.07 -4.93
CA ILE A 223 10.61 -21.05 -3.71
C ILE A 223 9.66 -21.43 -2.57
N THR A 224 9.86 -22.65 -2.06
CA THR A 224 8.96 -23.29 -1.11
C THR A 224 9.38 -23.04 0.35
N LEU A 225 8.51 -23.41 1.29
CA LEU A 225 8.87 -23.38 2.72
C LEU A 225 10.03 -24.33 3.06
N ASP A 226 10.21 -25.43 2.32
CA ASP A 226 11.38 -26.30 2.48
C ASP A 226 12.67 -25.56 2.07
N ASP A 227 12.66 -24.85 0.94
CA ASP A 227 13.80 -24.05 0.49
C ASP A 227 14.18 -23.00 1.54
N LEU A 228 13.19 -22.31 2.09
CA LEU A 228 13.39 -21.26 3.09
C LEU A 228 13.85 -21.82 4.44
N ARG A 229 13.11 -22.80 4.97
CA ARG A 229 13.25 -23.25 6.36
C ARG A 229 14.32 -24.32 6.55
N VAL A 230 14.39 -25.30 5.63
CA VAL A 230 15.33 -26.40 5.70
C VAL A 230 16.65 -26.01 5.07
N HIS A 231 16.62 -25.55 3.82
CA HIS A 231 17.85 -25.26 3.07
C HIS A 231 18.41 -23.86 3.38
N GLY A 232 17.57 -22.87 3.67
CA GLY A 232 17.98 -21.54 4.15
C GLY A 232 18.46 -20.55 3.10
N PRO A 233 18.99 -19.37 3.54
CA PRO A 233 19.19 -18.22 2.66
C PRO A 233 20.22 -18.44 1.56
N GLU A 234 21.28 -19.22 1.80
CA GLU A 234 22.30 -19.52 0.76
C GLU A 234 21.72 -20.31 -0.41
N HIS A 235 20.92 -21.34 -0.12
CA HIS A 235 20.23 -22.13 -1.15
C HIS A 235 19.28 -21.27 -1.96
N VAL A 236 18.44 -20.49 -1.29
CA VAL A 236 17.47 -19.59 -1.94
C VAL A 236 18.18 -18.51 -2.76
N ALA A 237 19.31 -17.98 -2.28
CA ALA A 237 20.15 -17.07 -3.06
C ALA A 237 20.69 -17.71 -4.34
N GLY A 238 21.01 -19.00 -4.29
CA GLY A 238 21.37 -19.79 -5.47
C GLY A 238 20.25 -19.89 -6.49
N LEU A 239 19.01 -20.15 -6.03
CA LEU A 239 17.82 -20.18 -6.90
C LEU A 239 17.56 -18.82 -7.55
N LEU A 240 17.60 -17.73 -6.75
CA LEU A 240 17.43 -16.36 -7.24
C LEU A 240 18.57 -15.98 -8.21
N GLY A 241 19.80 -16.35 -7.89
CA GLY A 241 20.97 -16.11 -8.71
C GLY A 241 20.99 -16.87 -10.04
N ALA A 242 20.16 -17.89 -10.18
CA ALA A 242 19.96 -18.64 -11.42
C ALA A 242 18.89 -18.04 -12.36
N LEU A 243 18.11 -17.05 -11.91
CA LEU A 243 17.13 -16.38 -12.74
C LEU A 243 17.81 -15.60 -13.85
N ARG A 244 17.25 -15.61 -15.07
CA ARG A 244 17.74 -14.89 -16.25
C ARG A 244 16.59 -14.41 -17.10
N GLY A 245 16.78 -13.27 -17.75
CA GLY A 245 15.84 -12.77 -18.76
C GLY A 245 14.48 -12.38 -18.21
N GLY A 246 14.40 -11.90 -16.97
CA GLY A 246 13.15 -11.51 -16.32
C GLY A 246 12.30 -12.69 -15.83
N ARG A 247 12.86 -13.90 -15.71
CA ARG A 247 12.13 -15.09 -15.26
C ARG A 247 11.47 -14.85 -13.90
N THR A 248 10.22 -15.28 -13.76
CA THR A 248 9.44 -15.09 -12.52
C THR A 248 9.72 -16.19 -11.51
N ALA A 249 9.93 -15.79 -10.25
CA ALA A 249 9.92 -16.67 -9.09
C ALA A 249 8.75 -16.29 -8.16
N VAL A 250 8.02 -17.29 -7.64
CA VAL A 250 6.97 -17.12 -6.64
C VAL A 250 7.43 -17.75 -5.32
N VAL A 251 7.06 -17.14 -4.20
CA VAL A 251 7.63 -17.50 -2.90
C VAL A 251 6.54 -17.82 -1.89
N ASP A 252 6.70 -18.92 -1.20
CA ASP A 252 5.89 -19.28 -0.05
C ASP A 252 6.27 -18.42 1.18
N ALA A 253 5.29 -18.04 1.98
CA ALA A 253 5.53 -17.39 3.27
C ALA A 253 4.29 -17.53 4.17
N THR A 254 4.50 -17.89 5.42
CA THR A 254 3.45 -18.01 6.44
C THR A 254 3.73 -17.18 7.69
N CYS A 255 4.95 -16.69 7.84
CA CYS A 255 5.35 -15.87 8.98
C CYS A 255 6.49 -14.90 8.58
N ASP A 256 6.81 -13.98 9.48
CA ASP A 256 7.88 -12.99 9.26
C ASP A 256 9.26 -13.62 9.08
N ASP A 257 9.54 -14.72 9.76
CA ASP A 257 10.83 -15.38 9.65
C ASP A 257 11.06 -15.96 8.25
N ASP A 258 10.02 -16.48 7.59
CA ASP A 258 10.11 -16.92 6.19
C ASP A 258 10.52 -15.75 5.27
N LEU A 259 9.91 -14.58 5.49
CA LEU A 259 10.23 -13.37 4.73
C LEU A 259 11.63 -12.82 5.05
N ARG A 260 12.13 -13.00 6.28
CA ARG A 260 13.50 -12.60 6.65
C ARG A 260 14.54 -13.54 6.03
N VAL A 261 14.27 -14.85 5.99
CA VAL A 261 15.12 -15.79 5.23
C VAL A 261 15.22 -15.39 3.77
N LEU A 262 14.07 -15.07 3.15
CA LEU A 262 14.02 -14.57 1.78
C LEU A 262 14.78 -13.25 1.63
N ALA A 263 14.63 -12.30 2.55
CA ALA A 263 15.30 -11.00 2.52
C ALA A 263 16.84 -11.16 2.58
N LEU A 264 17.34 -12.07 3.41
CA LEU A 264 18.77 -12.43 3.44
C LEU A 264 19.21 -13.03 2.10
N ALA A 265 18.42 -13.94 1.54
CA ALA A 265 18.72 -14.56 0.25
C ALA A 265 18.75 -13.52 -0.90
N CYS A 266 17.81 -12.58 -0.90
CA CYS A 266 17.78 -11.47 -1.86
C CYS A 266 19.03 -10.59 -1.74
N ALA A 267 19.39 -10.16 -0.52
CA ALA A 267 20.58 -9.36 -0.27
C ALA A 267 21.85 -10.08 -0.74
N LEU A 268 21.93 -11.37 -0.50
CA LEU A 268 23.06 -12.20 -0.91
C LEU A 268 23.12 -12.38 -2.44
N ALA A 269 21.99 -12.63 -3.10
CA ALA A 269 21.93 -12.70 -4.57
C ALA A 269 22.30 -11.36 -5.21
N GLU A 270 21.80 -10.25 -4.66
CA GLU A 270 22.11 -8.89 -5.11
C GLU A 270 23.59 -8.54 -4.93
N SER A 271 24.21 -8.92 -3.81
CA SER A 271 25.65 -8.71 -3.57
C SER A 271 26.53 -9.51 -4.54
N ARG A 272 26.01 -10.60 -5.08
CA ARG A 272 26.65 -11.43 -6.11
C ARG A 272 26.35 -10.95 -7.54
N GLY A 273 25.67 -9.81 -7.68
CA GLY A 273 25.41 -9.13 -8.95
C GLY A 273 24.05 -9.42 -9.57
N SER A 274 23.14 -10.17 -8.92
CA SER A 274 21.79 -10.38 -9.44
C SER A 274 21.00 -9.07 -9.47
N ARG A 275 20.23 -8.86 -10.53
CA ARG A 275 19.36 -7.71 -10.73
C ARG A 275 17.91 -8.18 -10.61
N LEU A 276 17.39 -8.12 -9.40
CA LEU A 276 16.04 -8.56 -9.07
C LEU A 276 15.08 -7.38 -9.09
N LEU A 277 13.84 -7.67 -9.47
CA LEU A 277 12.69 -6.79 -9.35
C LEU A 277 11.66 -7.50 -8.48
N TYR A 278 10.99 -6.79 -7.60
CA TYR A 278 10.05 -7.37 -6.67
C TYR A 278 8.61 -6.97 -6.98
N ARG A 279 7.67 -7.94 -6.95
CA ARG A 279 6.22 -7.70 -6.90
C ARG A 279 5.70 -8.22 -5.57
N VAL A 280 5.34 -7.33 -4.65
CA VAL A 280 5.25 -7.70 -3.24
C VAL A 280 4.02 -7.18 -2.52
N GLY A 281 3.66 -7.87 -1.44
CA GLY A 281 2.79 -7.39 -0.38
C GLY A 281 3.56 -6.63 0.70
N PRO A 282 2.83 -6.04 1.70
CA PRO A 282 3.45 -5.15 2.70
C PRO A 282 4.48 -5.84 3.60
N SER A 283 4.27 -7.10 4.00
CA SER A 283 5.15 -7.76 5.00
C SER A 283 6.55 -8.04 4.46
N PHE A 284 6.71 -8.29 3.14
CA PHE A 284 8.04 -8.43 2.55
C PHE A 284 8.85 -7.13 2.63
N VAL A 285 8.20 -5.98 2.44
CA VAL A 285 8.90 -4.68 2.51
C VAL A 285 9.50 -4.47 3.91
N ARG A 286 8.75 -4.77 4.97
CA ARG A 286 9.26 -4.72 6.34
C ARG A 286 10.45 -5.64 6.54
N ALA A 287 10.33 -6.90 6.14
CA ALA A 287 11.41 -7.88 6.26
C ALA A 287 12.66 -7.42 5.50
N ARG A 288 12.51 -6.97 4.24
CA ARG A 288 13.61 -6.52 3.38
C ARG A 288 14.22 -5.19 3.85
N ALA A 289 13.47 -4.36 4.60
CA ALA A 289 14.00 -3.17 5.28
C ALA A 289 14.73 -3.50 6.60
N GLY A 290 14.81 -4.77 6.98
CA GLY A 290 15.48 -5.19 8.22
C GLY A 290 14.72 -4.81 9.49
N GLN A 291 13.41 -4.58 9.39
CA GLN A 291 12.59 -4.16 10.52
C GLN A 291 11.86 -5.33 11.19
N ALA A 292 11.77 -5.28 12.50
CA ALA A 292 10.88 -6.15 13.28
C ALA A 292 9.45 -5.60 13.26
N ALA A 293 8.48 -6.48 13.51
CA ALA A 293 7.12 -6.05 13.80
C ALA A 293 7.14 -5.13 15.04
N ARG A 294 6.38 -4.04 14.98
CA ARG A 294 6.30 -3.03 16.01
C ARG A 294 4.89 -2.95 16.59
N ALA A 295 4.79 -2.68 17.88
CA ALA A 295 3.53 -2.29 18.50
C ALA A 295 3.03 -0.96 17.92
N PRO A 296 1.72 -0.70 17.94
CA PRO A 296 1.17 0.60 17.59
C PRO A 296 1.82 1.73 18.37
N LEU A 297 1.84 2.91 17.77
CA LEU A 297 2.36 4.12 18.42
C LEU A 297 1.59 4.45 19.68
N SER A 298 2.31 4.76 20.76
CA SER A 298 1.74 5.29 21.99
C SER A 298 1.57 6.81 21.91
N ALA A 299 0.73 7.37 22.78
CA ALA A 299 0.56 8.82 22.87
C ALA A 299 1.88 9.57 23.11
N ALA A 300 2.79 9.00 23.90
CA ALA A 300 4.11 9.60 24.19
C ALA A 300 5.00 9.70 22.95
N GLU A 301 4.89 8.73 22.02
CA GLU A 301 5.65 8.72 20.76
C GLU A 301 5.10 9.70 19.72
N LEU A 302 3.84 10.11 19.86
CA LEU A 302 3.21 11.06 18.94
C LEU A 302 3.64 12.52 19.20
N GLY A 303 4.28 12.79 20.31
CA GLY A 303 4.70 14.14 20.71
C GLY A 303 3.53 15.08 21.05
N ALA A 304 3.82 16.29 21.47
CA ALA A 304 2.81 17.28 21.80
C ALA A 304 2.13 17.83 20.53
N PRO A 305 0.80 18.01 20.52
CA PRO A 305 0.09 18.56 19.36
C PRO A 305 0.39 20.05 19.17
N ALA A 306 0.52 20.47 17.90
CA ALA A 306 0.71 21.87 17.54
C ALA A 306 -0.59 22.71 17.69
N ALA A 307 -1.75 22.06 17.78
CA ALA A 307 -3.06 22.67 17.91
C ALA A 307 -3.98 21.78 18.77
N PRO A 308 -5.09 22.33 19.32
CA PRO A 308 -5.93 21.56 20.25
C PRO A 308 -6.85 20.55 19.58
N HIS A 309 -7.22 20.72 18.32
CA HIS A 309 -8.29 19.97 17.68
C HIS A 309 -7.89 19.41 16.31
N GLY A 310 -8.42 18.23 15.98
CA GLY A 310 -8.14 17.49 14.75
C GLY A 310 -9.23 17.60 13.68
N LEU A 311 -8.83 17.35 12.45
CA LEU A 311 -9.71 17.30 11.27
C LEU A 311 -9.83 15.87 10.75
N ILE A 312 -11.04 15.39 10.54
CA ILE A 312 -11.35 14.07 10.01
C ILE A 312 -12.10 14.24 8.68
N ALA A 313 -11.48 13.86 7.58
CA ALA A 313 -12.08 13.87 6.24
C ALA A 313 -12.57 12.46 5.87
N VAL A 314 -13.89 12.33 5.55
CA VAL A 314 -14.52 11.03 5.31
C VAL A 314 -15.16 11.00 3.92
N GLY A 315 -14.49 10.35 2.96
CA GLY A 315 -15.00 10.14 1.60
C GLY A 315 -15.48 8.72 1.33
N SER A 316 -15.15 7.75 2.18
CA SER A 316 -15.51 6.35 1.99
C SER A 316 -17.01 6.10 2.25
N HIS A 317 -17.67 5.40 1.32
CA HIS A 317 -19.10 4.99 1.44
C HIS A 317 -19.30 3.57 1.97
N VAL A 318 -18.22 2.86 2.33
CA VAL A 318 -18.28 1.48 2.86
C VAL A 318 -19.10 1.46 4.16
N GLY A 319 -19.94 0.43 4.34
CA GLY A 319 -20.80 0.29 5.52
C GLY A 319 -20.04 0.30 6.85
N LEU A 320 -18.84 -0.28 6.88
CA LEU A 320 -17.93 -0.20 8.05
C LEU A 320 -17.59 1.26 8.40
N THR A 321 -17.29 2.11 7.43
CA THR A 321 -17.03 3.54 7.68
C THR A 321 -18.23 4.24 8.31
N THR A 322 -19.45 3.88 7.93
CA THR A 322 -20.66 4.44 8.55
C THR A 322 -20.77 4.04 10.03
N ARG A 323 -20.57 2.77 10.34
CA ARG A 323 -20.57 2.31 11.76
C ARG A 323 -19.44 2.95 12.58
N GLN A 324 -18.26 3.11 12.00
CA GLN A 324 -17.14 3.80 12.66
C GLN A 324 -17.44 5.29 12.93
N LEU A 325 -18.15 5.98 12.03
CA LEU A 325 -18.62 7.33 12.26
C LEU A 325 -19.66 7.38 13.38
N ASP A 326 -20.58 6.41 13.43
CA ASP A 326 -21.59 6.35 14.49
C ASP A 326 -20.92 6.18 15.86
N ARG A 327 -19.92 5.29 15.98
CA ARG A 327 -19.12 5.16 17.21
C ARG A 327 -18.36 6.43 17.57
N LEU A 328 -17.80 7.12 16.58
CA LEU A 328 -17.12 8.39 16.82
C LEU A 328 -18.10 9.47 17.32
N ARG A 329 -19.33 9.54 16.78
CA ARG A 329 -20.39 10.44 17.25
C ARG A 329 -20.79 10.14 18.71
N GLU A 330 -20.94 8.87 19.07
CA GLU A 330 -21.23 8.41 20.42
C GLU A 330 -20.14 8.84 21.41
N ALA A 331 -18.86 8.83 20.98
CA ALA A 331 -17.73 9.30 21.80
C ALA A 331 -17.75 10.82 22.07
N GLY A 332 -18.43 11.60 21.23
CA GLY A 332 -18.66 13.04 21.41
C GLY A 332 -17.44 13.93 21.19
N GLY A 333 -17.61 15.22 21.44
CA GLY A 333 -16.54 16.23 21.36
C GLY A 333 -16.11 16.56 19.92
N LEU A 334 -17.06 16.56 18.99
CA LEU A 334 -16.84 16.91 17.59
C LEU A 334 -18.01 17.69 16.96
N ALA A 335 -17.68 18.48 15.95
CA ALA A 335 -18.66 19.06 15.02
C ALA A 335 -18.59 18.29 13.69
N GLU A 336 -19.75 18.06 13.06
CA GLU A 336 -19.84 17.35 11.79
C GLU A 336 -20.44 18.24 10.72
N PHE A 337 -19.81 18.25 9.55
CA PHE A 337 -20.25 19.00 8.38
C PHE A 337 -20.37 18.07 7.19
N GLU A 338 -21.47 18.22 6.44
CA GLU A 338 -21.72 17.44 5.23
C GLU A 338 -21.49 18.26 3.97
N LEU A 339 -20.71 17.70 3.05
CA LEU A 339 -20.70 18.10 1.66
C LEU A 339 -21.84 17.37 0.94
N ASP A 340 -22.95 18.06 0.72
CA ASP A 340 -24.14 17.51 0.06
C ASP A 340 -23.86 17.32 -1.43
N VAL A 341 -23.80 16.04 -1.85
CA VAL A 341 -23.51 15.65 -3.23
C VAL A 341 -24.48 16.31 -4.23
N ARG A 342 -25.73 16.56 -3.86
CA ARG A 342 -26.68 17.24 -4.76
C ARG A 342 -26.29 18.69 -5.02
N GLN A 343 -25.78 19.40 -4.02
CA GLN A 343 -25.27 20.75 -4.19
C GLN A 343 -23.94 20.76 -4.93
N LEU A 344 -23.11 19.73 -4.77
CA LEU A 344 -21.86 19.57 -5.49
C LEU A 344 -22.04 19.26 -6.98
N MET A 345 -23.18 18.69 -7.38
CA MET A 345 -23.53 18.43 -8.78
C MET A 345 -24.15 19.63 -9.48
N ASP A 346 -24.49 20.69 -8.76
CA ASP A 346 -25.02 21.93 -9.29
C ASP A 346 -23.86 22.92 -9.45
N ASP A 347 -23.47 23.21 -10.68
CA ASP A 347 -22.31 24.07 -11.00
C ASP A 347 -22.41 25.46 -10.38
N GLU A 348 -23.65 26.01 -10.25
CA GLU A 348 -23.88 27.33 -9.65
C GLU A 348 -23.73 27.31 -8.12
N ARG A 349 -24.01 26.18 -7.47
CA ARG A 349 -24.02 26.03 -6.00
C ARG A 349 -22.72 25.44 -5.46
N ARG A 350 -22.03 24.65 -6.26
CA ARG A 350 -20.85 23.87 -5.84
C ARG A 350 -19.84 24.72 -5.06
N ALA A 351 -19.38 25.81 -5.66
CA ALA A 351 -18.36 26.64 -5.05
C ALA A 351 -18.83 27.31 -3.76
N ALA A 352 -20.06 27.82 -3.73
CA ALA A 352 -20.66 28.45 -2.54
C ALA A 352 -20.83 27.44 -1.40
N HIS A 353 -21.31 26.24 -1.70
CA HIS A 353 -21.49 25.18 -0.71
C HIS A 353 -20.17 24.71 -0.09
N ILE A 354 -19.13 24.52 -0.91
CA ILE A 354 -17.79 24.17 -0.41
C ILE A 354 -17.25 25.30 0.49
N ALA A 355 -17.39 26.56 0.10
CA ALA A 355 -16.94 27.70 0.90
C ALA A 355 -17.66 27.79 2.24
N GLU A 356 -19.00 27.66 2.25
CA GLU A 356 -19.83 27.67 3.46
C GLU A 356 -19.43 26.56 4.44
N VAL A 357 -19.33 25.32 3.94
CA VAL A 357 -18.91 24.18 4.76
C VAL A 357 -17.50 24.38 5.31
N SER A 358 -16.58 24.86 4.48
CA SER A 358 -15.18 25.07 4.89
C SER A 358 -15.03 26.16 5.95
N GLU A 359 -15.75 27.28 5.81
CA GLU A 359 -15.72 28.38 6.78
C GLU A 359 -16.31 27.92 8.14
N ALA A 360 -17.48 27.28 8.10
CA ALA A 360 -18.11 26.75 9.31
C ALA A 360 -17.24 25.70 10.02
N ALA A 361 -16.62 24.78 9.24
CA ALA A 361 -15.72 23.77 9.75
C ALA A 361 -14.44 24.38 10.36
N ALA A 362 -13.83 25.37 9.70
CA ALA A 362 -12.66 26.07 10.22
C ALA A 362 -12.97 26.85 11.51
N GLY A 363 -14.18 27.43 11.60
CA GLY A 363 -14.69 28.06 12.83
C GLY A 363 -14.84 27.07 13.98
N ALA A 364 -15.45 25.92 13.72
CA ALA A 364 -15.65 24.85 14.70
C ALA A 364 -14.33 24.22 15.17
N LEU A 365 -13.33 24.10 14.29
CA LEU A 365 -12.00 23.55 14.61
C LEU A 365 -11.24 24.38 15.67
N ALA A 366 -11.69 25.60 15.96
CA ALA A 366 -11.17 26.39 17.08
C ALA A 366 -11.61 25.87 18.46
N ILE A 367 -12.70 25.08 18.50
CA ILE A 367 -13.42 24.76 19.74
C ILE A 367 -13.45 23.25 19.99
N GLN A 368 -13.49 22.45 18.93
CA GLN A 368 -13.61 21.00 19.00
C GLN A 368 -13.09 20.34 17.72
N ASP A 369 -12.92 19.00 17.73
CA ASP A 369 -12.58 18.26 16.53
C ASP A 369 -13.69 18.39 15.48
N VAL A 370 -13.28 18.30 14.22
CA VAL A 370 -14.19 18.47 13.08
C VAL A 370 -14.17 17.25 12.18
N VAL A 371 -15.36 16.77 11.84
CA VAL A 371 -15.57 15.80 10.76
C VAL A 371 -16.14 16.54 9.56
N VAL A 372 -15.48 16.43 8.40
CA VAL A 372 -16.05 16.81 7.11
C VAL A 372 -16.26 15.54 6.31
N ARG A 373 -17.49 15.29 5.91
CA ARG A 373 -17.83 14.09 5.15
C ARG A 373 -18.70 14.38 3.94
N THR A 374 -18.68 13.47 2.99
CA THR A 374 -19.64 13.46 1.88
C THR A 374 -20.98 12.87 2.32
N THR A 375 -22.08 13.18 1.60
CA THR A 375 -23.37 12.50 1.76
C THR A 375 -23.18 10.99 1.83
N ARG A 376 -23.80 10.32 2.82
CA ARG A 376 -23.62 8.88 3.04
C ARG A 376 -24.38 7.99 2.05
N THR A 377 -25.39 8.54 1.37
CA THR A 377 -26.08 7.84 0.29
C THR A 377 -25.29 7.98 -1.00
N VAL A 378 -24.99 6.85 -1.64
CA VAL A 378 -24.32 6.86 -2.94
C VAL A 378 -25.25 7.41 -3.99
N VAL A 379 -24.81 8.45 -4.69
CA VAL A 379 -25.51 9.01 -5.84
C VAL A 379 -24.89 8.42 -7.10
N THR A 380 -25.71 7.79 -7.93
CA THR A 380 -25.28 7.19 -9.20
C THR A 380 -25.79 8.02 -10.37
N GLY A 381 -24.97 8.13 -11.40
CA GLY A 381 -25.36 8.72 -12.68
C GLY A 381 -26.20 7.77 -13.55
N ALA A 382 -26.54 8.22 -14.74
CA ALA A 382 -27.33 7.45 -15.71
C ALA A 382 -26.58 6.19 -16.22
N ASP A 383 -25.27 6.23 -16.17
CA ASP A 383 -24.36 5.15 -16.59
C ASP A 383 -23.10 5.09 -15.71
N ALA A 384 -22.20 4.18 -16.03
CA ALA A 384 -20.94 3.99 -15.30
C ALA A 384 -20.02 5.21 -15.38
N ASP A 385 -19.92 5.86 -16.55
CA ASP A 385 -19.08 7.03 -16.76
C ASP A 385 -19.59 8.24 -16.00
N ALA A 386 -20.91 8.47 -16.02
CA ALA A 386 -21.56 9.51 -15.24
C ALA A 386 -21.39 9.27 -13.73
N SER A 387 -21.51 8.02 -13.26
CA SER A 387 -21.30 7.66 -11.86
C SER A 387 -19.84 7.90 -11.43
N LEU A 388 -18.87 7.59 -12.29
CA LEU A 388 -17.45 7.85 -12.06
C LEU A 388 -17.15 9.36 -12.01
N ALA A 389 -17.76 10.15 -12.92
CA ALA A 389 -17.63 11.62 -12.92
C ALA A 389 -18.15 12.23 -11.61
N ILE A 390 -19.32 11.76 -11.12
CA ILE A 390 -19.86 12.18 -9.82
C ILE A 390 -18.87 11.84 -8.69
N SER A 391 -18.38 10.63 -8.64
CA SER A 391 -17.43 10.19 -7.60
C SER A 391 -16.15 11.04 -7.59
N ARG A 392 -15.62 11.36 -8.76
CA ARG A 392 -14.44 12.25 -8.91
C ARG A 392 -14.75 13.68 -8.45
N GLY A 393 -15.89 14.23 -8.86
CA GLY A 393 -16.34 15.58 -8.45
C GLY A 393 -16.53 15.70 -6.94
N VAL A 394 -17.06 14.65 -6.32
CA VAL A 394 -17.24 14.58 -4.85
C VAL A 394 -15.90 14.46 -4.12
N SER A 395 -14.97 13.65 -4.61
CA SER A 395 -13.60 13.54 -4.04
C SER A 395 -12.90 14.89 -4.13
N ALA A 396 -12.93 15.55 -5.30
CA ALA A 396 -12.34 16.87 -5.49
C ALA A 396 -12.92 17.92 -4.54
N ALA A 397 -14.24 17.93 -4.32
CA ALA A 397 -14.86 18.86 -3.39
C ALA A 397 -14.43 18.64 -1.93
N LEU A 398 -14.25 17.38 -1.50
CA LEU A 398 -13.70 17.08 -0.17
C LEU A 398 -12.25 17.57 -0.04
N VAL A 399 -11.44 17.39 -1.06
CA VAL A 399 -10.05 17.90 -1.13
C VAL A 399 -10.03 19.42 -1.04
N GLU A 400 -10.88 20.12 -1.82
CA GLU A 400 -11.01 21.59 -1.79
C GLU A 400 -11.41 22.08 -0.39
N ALA A 401 -12.37 21.41 0.26
CA ALA A 401 -12.81 21.77 1.60
C ALA A 401 -11.68 21.57 2.64
N VAL A 402 -10.98 20.44 2.61
CA VAL A 402 -9.84 20.18 3.52
C VAL A 402 -8.75 21.22 3.31
N ARG A 403 -8.39 21.56 2.07
CA ARG A 403 -7.41 22.60 1.75
C ARG A 403 -7.83 23.96 2.32
N ALA A 404 -9.07 24.38 2.12
CA ALA A 404 -9.58 25.66 2.61
C ALA A 404 -9.58 25.73 4.14
N ILE A 405 -9.99 24.65 4.82
CA ILE A 405 -9.98 24.54 6.28
C ILE A 405 -8.55 24.65 6.81
N THR A 406 -7.63 23.87 6.28
CA THR A 406 -6.23 23.83 6.77
C THR A 406 -5.44 25.09 6.45
N ALA A 407 -5.77 25.78 5.36
CA ALA A 407 -5.23 27.11 5.05
C ALA A 407 -5.71 28.19 6.04
N THR A 408 -6.92 28.04 6.57
CA THR A 408 -7.50 28.99 7.54
C THR A 408 -7.07 28.66 8.96
N ARG A 409 -6.98 27.38 9.33
CA ARG A 409 -6.65 26.91 10.67
C ARG A 409 -5.87 25.61 10.67
N THR A 410 -4.74 25.61 11.33
CA THR A 410 -3.90 24.41 11.49
C THR A 410 -4.58 23.42 12.43
N PRO A 411 -4.86 22.16 12.00
CA PRO A 411 -5.39 21.13 12.89
C PRO A 411 -4.29 20.46 13.71
N ALA A 412 -4.66 19.85 14.83
CA ALA A 412 -3.76 18.98 15.59
C ALA A 412 -3.29 17.76 14.78
N PHE A 413 -4.18 17.20 13.99
CA PHE A 413 -3.94 16.07 13.10
C PHE A 413 -4.98 16.10 11.95
N VAL A 414 -4.70 15.37 10.88
CA VAL A 414 -5.67 15.10 9.82
C VAL A 414 -5.82 13.60 9.63
N ILE A 415 -7.05 13.09 9.76
CA ILE A 415 -7.41 11.71 9.39
C ILE A 415 -8.14 11.74 8.05
N ALA A 416 -7.65 11.00 7.06
CA ALA A 416 -8.36 10.77 5.80
C ALA A 416 -8.89 9.34 5.75
N LYS A 417 -10.22 9.19 5.71
CA LYS A 417 -10.92 7.91 5.75
C LYS A 417 -11.43 7.51 4.38
N GLY A 418 -10.71 6.57 3.75
CA GLY A 418 -10.93 6.04 2.40
C GLY A 418 -9.61 5.99 1.63
N GLY A 419 -9.43 5.03 0.73
CA GLY A 419 -8.19 4.88 -0.05
C GLY A 419 -7.93 6.11 -0.93
N ILE A 420 -8.83 6.43 -1.86
CA ILE A 420 -8.76 7.62 -2.73
C ILE A 420 -8.71 8.90 -1.88
N THR A 421 -9.58 9.01 -0.87
CA THR A 421 -9.60 10.16 0.05
C THR A 421 -8.24 10.37 0.71
N SER A 422 -7.57 9.29 1.13
CA SER A 422 -6.26 9.39 1.76
C SER A 422 -5.17 9.82 0.78
N SER A 423 -5.20 9.33 -0.46
CA SER A 423 -4.26 9.78 -1.48
C SER A 423 -4.45 11.25 -1.82
N ASP A 424 -5.66 11.62 -2.22
CA ASP A 424 -5.96 12.96 -2.74
C ASP A 424 -5.84 14.03 -1.65
N THR A 425 -6.23 13.72 -0.41
CA THR A 425 -6.03 14.63 0.72
C THR A 425 -4.54 14.86 0.99
N ALA A 426 -3.71 13.83 0.93
CA ALA A 426 -2.27 13.98 1.13
C ALA A 426 -1.64 14.83 0.03
N THR A 427 -1.91 14.47 -1.24
CA THR A 427 -1.22 15.05 -2.41
C THR A 427 -1.77 16.41 -2.79
N GLU A 428 -3.09 16.57 -2.78
CA GLU A 428 -3.73 17.76 -3.34
C GLU A 428 -4.16 18.74 -2.25
N ALA A 429 -4.75 18.29 -1.12
CA ALA A 429 -5.21 19.22 -0.09
C ALA A 429 -4.06 19.72 0.78
N LEU A 430 -3.19 18.84 1.23
CA LEU A 430 -2.11 19.11 2.18
C LEU A 430 -0.74 19.30 1.50
N GLU A 431 -0.65 19.03 0.20
CA GLU A 431 0.58 19.17 -0.61
C GLU A 431 1.79 18.47 0.03
N ILE A 432 1.53 17.31 0.65
CA ILE A 432 2.58 16.48 1.28
C ILE A 432 3.43 15.89 0.16
N ARG A 433 4.67 16.31 0.04
CA ARG A 433 5.63 15.75 -0.93
C ARG A 433 6.59 14.78 -0.27
N ARG A 434 6.98 15.05 0.98
CA ARG A 434 7.93 14.27 1.79
C ARG A 434 7.35 14.09 3.17
N ALA A 435 7.35 12.84 3.62
CA ALA A 435 6.91 12.48 4.97
C ALA A 435 7.74 11.32 5.53
N TRP A 436 7.60 11.09 6.82
CA TRP A 436 8.02 9.85 7.47
C TRP A 436 6.80 9.01 7.82
N ALA A 437 6.75 7.76 7.38
CA ALA A 437 5.82 6.77 7.92
C ALA A 437 6.33 6.35 9.30
N ARG A 438 5.72 6.88 10.37
CA ARG A 438 6.20 6.67 11.76
C ARG A 438 5.80 5.33 12.34
N GLY A 439 4.81 4.69 11.77
CA GLY A 439 4.21 3.45 12.22
C GLY A 439 2.69 3.51 12.17
N THR A 440 2.02 2.62 12.91
CA THR A 440 0.56 2.52 12.92
C THR A 440 -0.03 2.98 14.24
N LEU A 441 -1.26 3.51 14.18
CA LEU A 441 -2.04 3.87 15.37
C LEU A 441 -2.78 2.67 15.96
N LEU A 442 -3.10 1.69 15.11
CA LEU A 442 -3.80 0.45 15.49
C LEU A 442 -3.03 -0.76 14.94
N PRO A 443 -3.12 -1.94 15.56
CA PRO A 443 -2.30 -3.10 15.20
C PRO A 443 -2.37 -3.46 13.71
N GLY A 444 -1.27 -3.26 12.98
CA GLY A 444 -1.12 -3.62 11.57
C GLY A 444 -1.99 -2.83 10.58
N ILE A 445 -2.63 -1.75 11.03
CA ILE A 445 -3.51 -0.90 10.22
C ILE A 445 -3.39 0.57 10.65
N VAL A 446 -3.85 1.48 9.83
CA VAL A 446 -3.91 2.94 10.10
C VAL A 446 -2.52 3.55 10.28
N SER A 447 -1.85 3.77 9.16
CA SER A 447 -0.51 4.37 9.13
C SER A 447 -0.53 5.87 9.45
N LEU A 448 0.44 6.32 10.24
CA LEU A 448 0.68 7.73 10.50
C LEU A 448 1.88 8.21 9.68
N TRP A 449 1.68 9.27 8.91
CA TRP A 449 2.72 10.01 8.22
C TRP A 449 2.98 11.34 8.91
N GLU A 450 4.24 11.66 9.05
CA GLU A 450 4.71 12.96 9.54
C GLU A 450 5.31 13.75 8.37
N PRO A 451 4.59 14.72 7.80
CA PRO A 451 5.10 15.59 6.74
C PRO A 451 6.28 16.43 7.23
N VAL A 452 7.36 16.48 6.44
CA VAL A 452 8.60 17.20 6.84
C VAL A 452 8.77 18.54 6.18
N ALA A 453 7.93 18.87 5.19
CA ALA A 453 8.00 20.14 4.46
C ALA A 453 6.61 20.51 3.91
N GLY A 454 6.46 21.76 3.48
CA GLY A 454 5.23 22.30 2.90
C GLY A 454 4.19 22.74 3.92
N PRO A 455 2.95 23.02 3.48
CA PRO A 455 1.88 23.57 4.34
C PRO A 455 1.50 22.63 5.52
N ALA A 456 1.66 21.33 5.32
CA ALA A 456 1.32 20.32 6.33
C ALA A 456 2.50 19.92 7.23
N ALA A 457 3.66 20.57 7.15
CA ALA A 457 4.83 20.23 7.95
C ALA A 457 4.50 20.16 9.44
N GLY A 458 4.81 19.03 10.09
CA GLY A 458 4.56 18.80 11.51
C GLY A 458 3.10 18.47 11.87
N ILE A 459 2.18 18.41 10.91
CA ILE A 459 0.79 17.96 11.13
C ILE A 459 0.74 16.46 10.90
N PRO A 460 0.51 15.61 11.93
CA PRO A 460 0.33 14.18 11.73
C PRO A 460 -0.82 13.91 10.75
N TYR A 461 -0.50 13.17 9.71
CA TYR A 461 -1.44 12.74 8.69
C TYR A 461 -1.72 11.25 8.81
N ILE A 462 -2.98 10.87 8.92
CA ILE A 462 -3.40 9.50 9.16
C ILE A 462 -4.08 8.92 7.94
N VAL A 463 -3.43 7.90 7.35
CA VAL A 463 -3.97 7.12 6.23
C VAL A 463 -4.87 6.03 6.80
N PHE A 464 -6.19 6.17 6.61
CA PHE A 464 -7.17 5.25 7.15
C PHE A 464 -8.05 4.66 6.05
N ALA A 465 -7.72 3.46 5.56
CA ALA A 465 -8.53 2.78 4.54
C ALA A 465 -10.00 2.60 4.97
N GLY A 466 -10.92 2.60 3.99
CA GLY A 466 -12.36 2.54 4.27
C GLY A 466 -12.84 1.24 4.93
N ASN A 467 -12.13 0.14 4.66
CA ASN A 467 -12.52 -1.23 5.01
C ASN A 467 -11.64 -1.89 6.08
N VAL A 468 -10.94 -1.11 6.91
CA VAL A 468 -10.04 -1.65 7.94
C VAL A 468 -10.49 -1.29 9.35
N GLY A 469 -10.12 -2.13 10.32
CA GLY A 469 -10.43 -2.00 11.73
C GLY A 469 -11.81 -2.52 12.12
N GLY A 470 -12.09 -2.56 13.42
CA GLY A 470 -13.43 -2.80 13.97
C GLY A 470 -14.28 -1.52 13.96
N ASP A 471 -15.52 -1.62 14.44
CA ASP A 471 -16.46 -0.49 14.49
C ASP A 471 -15.94 0.68 15.34
N ASP A 472 -15.14 0.42 16.38
CA ASP A 472 -14.57 1.43 17.28
C ASP A 472 -13.24 2.05 16.77
N ALA A 473 -12.66 1.50 15.71
CA ALA A 473 -11.30 1.84 15.27
C ALA A 473 -11.06 3.34 14.99
N LEU A 474 -12.06 4.04 14.42
CA LEU A 474 -11.93 5.48 14.17
C LEU A 474 -11.98 6.29 15.47
N ALA A 475 -12.86 5.93 16.39
CA ALA A 475 -12.96 6.56 17.71
C ALA A 475 -11.69 6.31 18.54
N ASP A 476 -11.12 5.10 18.48
CA ASP A 476 -9.87 4.75 19.16
C ASP A 476 -8.68 5.56 18.60
N ALA A 477 -8.57 5.70 17.29
CA ALA A 477 -7.53 6.52 16.66
C ALA A 477 -7.64 7.99 17.09
N VAL A 478 -8.85 8.57 17.08
CA VAL A 478 -9.08 9.95 17.52
C VAL A 478 -8.77 10.09 19.02
N ARG A 479 -9.18 9.14 19.86
CA ARG A 479 -8.88 9.15 21.30
C ARG A 479 -7.37 9.14 21.55
N LEU A 480 -6.62 8.30 20.86
CA LEU A 480 -5.16 8.25 20.95
C LEU A 480 -4.53 9.58 20.53
N LEU A 481 -4.99 10.17 19.44
CA LEU A 481 -4.47 11.44 18.94
C LEU A 481 -4.81 12.64 19.84
N ARG A 482 -5.89 12.58 20.61
CA ARG A 482 -6.25 13.59 21.62
C ARG A 482 -5.45 13.45 22.93
N SER A 483 -4.91 12.27 23.23
CA SER A 483 -4.22 11.98 24.49
C SER A 483 -2.72 12.32 24.49
N ARG A 484 -2.19 12.85 23.38
CA ARG A 484 -0.79 13.22 23.21
C ARG A 484 -0.44 14.59 23.76
#